data_fd45da98d4a92901d960ecb27d80c108
#
_entry.id   fd45da98d4a92901d960ecb27d80c108
#
_cell.length_a   1.000
_cell.length_b   1.000
_cell.length_c   1.000
_cell.angle_alpha   90.00
_cell.angle_beta   90.00
_cell.angle_gamma   90.00
#
_symmetry.space_group_name_H-M   'P 1'
#
loop_
_entity.id
_entity.type
_entity.pdbx_description
1 polymer ?
#
loop_
_entity_poly.entity_id
_entity_poly.type
_entity_poly.pdbx_seq_one_letter_code
_entity_poly.pdbx_strand_id
1 'polypeptide(L)'
;MSKYINTTRQSVFKNTGTSGTGSSVGGLFSQTGDSPNNNSNTEITLIDGGVGTLTVPANGFSVGDSFSVVMGGRVTCSNNSPITIRIKSGPAILATTGAIPLPQISNRNWELEVSFTVRQIGAGGVASIVTHGDFLYLRDSSTGFEGITFSTVENTVFDTTISNTLDITAQWSALNPANVFYSEIFTLSKTY
;
A
#
# COMPACT_ATOMS: atom_id res chain seq x y z
N MET A 1 37.23 -19.06 18.97
CA MET A 1 36.98 -19.21 17.53
C MET A 1 35.60 -18.69 17.19
N SER A 2 35.56 -17.49 16.62
CA SER A 2 34.28 -16.86 16.25
C SER A 2 33.86 -17.30 14.85
N LYS A 3 32.71 -17.93 14.72
CA LYS A 3 32.12 -18.24 13.41
C LYS A 3 31.40 -17.01 12.89
N TYR A 4 31.97 -16.38 11.89
CA TYR A 4 31.26 -15.39 11.08
C TYR A 4 30.18 -16.07 10.25
N ILE A 5 28.92 -15.78 10.53
CA ILE A 5 27.84 -16.14 9.64
C ILE A 5 27.76 -15.03 8.59
N ASN A 6 28.27 -15.34 7.40
CA ASN A 6 28.15 -14.48 6.24
C ASN A 6 26.75 -14.67 5.64
N THR A 7 25.80 -13.83 6.02
CA THR A 7 24.49 -13.77 5.39
C THR A 7 24.54 -12.79 4.22
N THR A 8 25.12 -13.22 3.13
CA THR A 8 24.93 -12.53 1.85
C THR A 8 23.52 -12.85 1.36
N ARG A 9 22.55 -12.02 1.75
CA ARG A 9 21.26 -12.00 1.07
C ARG A 9 21.48 -11.38 -0.31
N GLN A 10 21.72 -12.23 -1.30
CA GLN A 10 21.67 -11.79 -2.69
C GLN A 10 20.22 -11.40 -3.00
N SER A 11 19.99 -10.11 -3.28
CA SER A 11 18.73 -9.68 -3.85
C SER A 11 18.60 -10.29 -5.25
N VAL A 12 17.57 -11.08 -5.47
CA VAL A 12 17.28 -11.79 -6.74
C VAL A 12 16.71 -10.84 -7.80
N PHE A 13 16.81 -9.53 -7.63
CA PHE A 13 16.38 -8.58 -8.64
C PHE A 13 17.55 -8.13 -9.50
N LYS A 14 17.70 -8.76 -10.67
CA LYS A 14 18.40 -8.13 -11.78
C LYS A 14 17.49 -7.03 -12.34
N ASN A 15 17.78 -5.79 -11.95
CA ASN A 15 17.25 -4.64 -12.67
C ASN A 15 17.90 -4.62 -14.05
N THR A 16 17.17 -5.05 -15.08
CA THR A 16 17.58 -4.93 -16.49
C THR A 16 17.17 -3.58 -17.10
N GLY A 17 16.91 -2.59 -16.27
CA GLY A 17 16.63 -1.22 -16.67
C GLY A 17 17.92 -0.42 -16.84
N THR A 18 18.10 0.15 -18.00
CA THR A 18 19.22 0.91 -18.52
C THR A 18 19.66 2.05 -17.58
N SER A 19 20.97 2.01 -17.23
CA SER A 19 21.82 3.16 -16.93
C SER A 19 21.36 4.17 -15.88
N GLY A 20 21.59 3.85 -14.63
CA GLY A 20 21.80 4.79 -13.54
C GLY A 20 22.72 4.12 -12.52
N THR A 21 23.90 4.70 -12.29
CA THR A 21 24.88 4.24 -11.30
C THR A 21 24.35 4.51 -9.88
N GLY A 22 23.24 3.86 -9.50
CA GLY A 22 22.70 3.86 -8.15
C GLY A 22 22.72 2.44 -7.61
N SER A 23 23.40 2.22 -6.50
CA SER A 23 23.31 1.00 -5.73
C SER A 23 21.85 0.72 -5.40
N SER A 24 21.22 -0.30 -6.01
CA SER A 24 19.85 -0.68 -5.68
C SER A 24 19.83 -1.32 -4.29
N VAL A 25 19.61 -0.51 -3.28
CA VAL A 25 19.30 -0.96 -1.93
C VAL A 25 17.83 -1.35 -1.92
N GLY A 26 17.57 -2.63 -1.88
CA GLY A 26 16.34 -3.37 -1.86
C GLY A 26 15.02 -2.65 -1.58
N GLY A 27 14.26 -2.35 -2.62
CA GLY A 27 12.87 -1.90 -2.61
C GLY A 27 12.34 -2.01 -4.04
N LEU A 28 11.03 -2.26 -4.19
CA LEU A 28 10.40 -2.26 -5.51
C LEU A 28 10.03 -0.84 -5.93
N PHE A 29 9.58 -0.03 -4.98
CA PHE A 29 9.20 1.36 -5.22
C PHE A 29 9.34 2.20 -3.96
N SER A 30 9.73 3.46 -4.13
CA SER A 30 9.72 4.47 -3.07
C SER A 30 9.20 5.78 -3.64
N GLN A 31 8.20 6.36 -2.99
CA GLN A 31 7.65 7.67 -3.32
C GLN A 31 8.66 8.78 -3.00
N THR A 32 8.66 9.84 -3.80
CA THR A 32 9.62 10.95 -3.68
C THR A 32 8.94 12.31 -3.46
N GLY A 33 7.63 12.36 -3.44
CA GLY A 33 6.83 13.56 -3.16
C GLY A 33 5.57 13.21 -2.38
N ASP A 34 4.83 14.22 -1.91
CA ASP A 34 3.56 14.02 -1.24
C ASP A 34 2.47 13.71 -2.26
N SER A 35 1.56 12.82 -1.93
CA SER A 35 0.39 12.61 -2.78
C SER A 35 -0.54 13.84 -2.78
N PRO A 36 -1.38 14.02 -3.82
CA PRO A 36 -2.40 15.05 -3.80
C PRO A 36 -3.32 14.93 -2.58
N ASN A 37 -3.72 16.06 -2.01
CA ASN A 37 -4.67 16.05 -0.91
C ASN A 37 -6.04 15.55 -1.36
N ASN A 38 -6.55 14.53 -0.68
CA ASN A 38 -7.92 14.06 -0.85
C ASN A 38 -8.87 14.73 0.17
N ASN A 39 -9.75 15.59 -0.33
CA ASN A 39 -10.85 16.18 0.42
C ASN A 39 -12.22 15.86 -0.20
N SER A 40 -12.25 14.94 -1.13
CA SER A 40 -13.36 14.62 -2.03
C SER A 40 -14.02 13.28 -1.70
N ASN A 41 -15.29 13.15 -2.09
CA ASN A 41 -15.98 11.86 -2.14
C ASN A 41 -15.68 11.06 -3.42
N THR A 42 -14.73 11.52 -4.23
CA THR A 42 -14.16 10.74 -5.33
C THR A 42 -12.98 9.93 -4.80
N GLU A 43 -12.82 8.71 -5.30
CA GLU A 43 -11.66 7.87 -5.01
C GLU A 43 -10.41 8.47 -5.65
N ILE A 44 -9.37 8.72 -4.84
CA ILE A 44 -8.10 9.35 -5.27
C ILE A 44 -6.95 8.45 -4.81
N THR A 45 -5.93 8.29 -5.69
CA THR A 45 -4.68 7.59 -5.33
C THR A 45 -3.94 8.30 -4.21
N LEU A 46 -3.34 7.52 -3.32
CA LEU A 46 -2.44 8.00 -2.26
C LEU A 46 -0.96 7.81 -2.65
N ILE A 47 -0.68 7.32 -3.85
CA ILE A 47 0.68 7.13 -4.34
C ILE A 47 0.97 8.23 -5.35
N ASP A 48 2.07 8.95 -5.13
CA ASP A 48 2.60 9.93 -6.08
C ASP A 48 3.82 9.36 -6.81
N GLY A 49 4.47 10.17 -7.63
CA GLY A 49 5.67 9.82 -8.36
C GLY A 49 6.80 9.32 -7.45
N GLY A 50 7.65 8.47 -7.99
CA GLY A 50 8.75 7.88 -7.22
C GLY A 50 9.74 7.11 -8.07
N VAL A 51 10.59 6.36 -7.39
CA VAL A 51 11.65 5.54 -8.00
C VAL A 51 11.31 4.06 -7.84
N GLY A 52 11.45 3.31 -8.92
CA GLY A 52 11.15 1.88 -8.94
C GLY A 52 9.92 1.53 -9.76
N THR A 53 9.27 0.43 -9.45
CA THR A 53 8.08 -0.04 -10.14
C THR A 53 6.98 -0.48 -9.18
N LEU A 54 5.74 -0.12 -9.50
CA LEU A 54 4.51 -0.61 -8.87
C LEU A 54 3.88 -1.75 -9.68
N THR A 55 4.47 -2.07 -10.83
CA THR A 55 3.87 -2.97 -11.82
C THR A 55 4.62 -4.28 -11.90
N VAL A 56 3.89 -5.39 -11.80
CA VAL A 56 4.34 -6.73 -12.15
C VAL A 56 3.79 -7.06 -13.53
N PRO A 57 4.63 -7.44 -14.51
CA PRO A 57 4.18 -7.79 -15.86
C PRO A 57 3.23 -9.01 -15.85
N ALA A 58 2.47 -9.17 -16.91
CA ALA A 58 1.65 -10.36 -17.13
C ALA A 58 2.49 -11.65 -16.94
N ASN A 59 1.96 -12.60 -16.20
CA ASN A 59 2.63 -13.86 -15.80
C ASN A 59 3.94 -13.68 -15.01
N GLY A 60 4.15 -12.51 -14.39
CA GLY A 60 5.37 -12.20 -13.61
C GLY A 60 5.32 -12.65 -12.16
N PHE A 61 4.17 -13.10 -11.66
CA PHE A 61 4.04 -13.62 -10.30
C PHE A 61 4.37 -15.11 -10.21
N SER A 62 4.87 -15.50 -9.04
CA SER A 62 5.02 -16.90 -8.62
C SER A 62 4.23 -17.14 -7.34
N VAL A 63 3.83 -18.39 -7.12
CA VAL A 63 3.23 -18.80 -5.84
C VAL A 63 4.25 -18.57 -4.72
N GLY A 64 3.82 -17.93 -3.65
CA GLY A 64 4.68 -17.55 -2.53
C GLY A 64 5.26 -16.13 -2.63
N ASP A 65 5.19 -15.46 -3.79
CA ASP A 65 5.59 -14.05 -3.88
C ASP A 65 4.88 -13.23 -2.81
N SER A 66 5.67 -12.59 -1.96
CA SER A 66 5.18 -11.83 -0.81
C SER A 66 5.73 -10.42 -0.84
N PHE A 67 4.88 -9.47 -0.47
CA PHE A 67 5.18 -8.05 -0.54
C PHE A 67 4.77 -7.35 0.75
N SER A 68 5.44 -6.25 1.05
CA SER A 68 5.10 -5.36 2.15
C SER A 68 5.04 -3.93 1.67
N VAL A 69 4.01 -3.23 2.11
CA VAL A 69 3.82 -1.79 1.97
C VAL A 69 3.93 -1.14 3.32
N VAL A 70 4.65 -0.04 3.38
CA VAL A 70 4.62 0.92 4.48
C VAL A 70 4.29 2.27 3.90
N MET A 71 3.25 2.91 4.43
CA MET A 71 2.76 4.20 3.99
C MET A 71 2.36 5.05 5.20
N GLY A 72 2.53 6.35 5.10
CA GLY A 72 2.11 7.27 6.14
C GLY A 72 1.97 8.69 5.63
N GLY A 73 1.28 9.53 6.41
CA GLY A 73 1.03 10.90 6.02
C GLY A 73 0.20 11.67 7.04
N ARG A 74 -0.61 12.61 6.55
CA ARG A 74 -1.41 13.51 7.37
C ARG A 74 -2.91 13.36 7.13
N VAL A 75 -3.65 13.55 8.22
CA VAL A 75 -5.12 13.55 8.21
C VAL A 75 -5.69 14.71 9.02
N THR A 76 -6.67 15.36 8.44
CA THR A 76 -7.61 16.27 9.12
C THR A 76 -9.02 15.82 8.79
N CYS A 77 -9.84 15.58 9.79
CA CYS A 77 -11.26 15.31 9.64
C CYS A 77 -12.05 16.37 10.41
N SER A 78 -12.78 17.23 9.70
CA SER A 78 -13.40 18.41 10.31
C SER A 78 -14.79 18.12 10.91
N ASN A 79 -15.45 17.02 10.53
CA ASN A 79 -16.86 16.80 10.84
C ASN A 79 -17.24 15.32 11.04
N ASN A 80 -16.34 14.50 11.57
CA ASN A 80 -16.57 13.06 11.80
C ASN A 80 -16.94 12.28 10.52
N SER A 81 -16.31 12.62 9.40
CA SER A 81 -16.57 11.95 8.11
C SER A 81 -15.89 10.59 8.04
N PRO A 82 -16.60 9.55 7.61
CA PRO A 82 -15.97 8.29 7.29
C PRO A 82 -15.03 8.38 6.08
N ILE A 83 -13.91 7.64 6.17
CA ILE A 83 -12.98 7.44 5.05
C ILE A 83 -12.88 5.94 4.72
N THR A 84 -12.73 5.61 3.46
CA THR A 84 -12.49 4.24 2.99
C THR A 84 -11.14 4.20 2.28
N ILE A 85 -10.29 3.26 2.66
CA ILE A 85 -9.02 2.99 1.99
C ILE A 85 -9.15 1.66 1.23
N ARG A 86 -8.63 1.61 -0.01
CA ARG A 86 -8.62 0.40 -0.84
C ARG A 86 -7.23 0.10 -1.33
N ILE A 87 -6.86 -1.16 -1.27
CA ILE A 87 -5.66 -1.72 -1.86
C ILE A 87 -6.09 -2.36 -3.17
N LYS A 88 -5.50 -1.95 -4.29
CA LYS A 88 -5.95 -2.34 -5.63
C LYS A 88 -4.80 -2.87 -6.47
N SER A 89 -5.15 -3.74 -7.41
CA SER A 89 -4.29 -4.12 -8.54
C SER A 89 -5.08 -3.88 -9.82
N GLY A 90 -4.80 -2.76 -10.50
CA GLY A 90 -5.65 -2.29 -11.58
C GLY A 90 -7.10 -2.11 -11.12
N PRO A 91 -8.08 -2.76 -11.78
CA PRO A 91 -9.49 -2.67 -11.37
C PRO A 91 -9.84 -3.55 -10.17
N ALA A 92 -9.01 -4.54 -9.83
CA ALA A 92 -9.27 -5.50 -8.76
C ALA A 92 -9.00 -4.86 -7.38
N ILE A 93 -9.98 -4.93 -6.47
CA ILE A 93 -9.80 -4.56 -5.08
C ILE A 93 -9.24 -5.77 -4.35
N LEU A 94 -7.99 -5.69 -3.89
CA LEU A 94 -7.32 -6.75 -3.14
C LEU A 94 -7.77 -6.75 -1.67
N ALA A 95 -7.98 -5.58 -1.09
CA ALA A 95 -8.53 -5.42 0.25
C ALA A 95 -9.14 -4.01 0.43
N THR A 96 -9.97 -3.86 1.44
CA THR A 96 -10.56 -2.57 1.82
C THR A 96 -10.74 -2.49 3.33
N THR A 97 -10.55 -1.31 3.86
CA THR A 97 -10.85 -1.02 5.27
C THR A 97 -12.35 -0.99 5.55
N GLY A 98 -13.20 -0.88 4.51
CA GLY A 98 -14.55 -0.40 4.70
C GLY A 98 -14.56 1.08 5.12
N ALA A 99 -15.72 1.60 5.48
CA ALA A 99 -15.87 2.97 5.94
C ALA A 99 -15.42 3.10 7.40
N ILE A 100 -14.32 3.80 7.64
CA ILE A 100 -13.78 4.08 8.96
C ILE A 100 -14.34 5.42 9.46
N PRO A 101 -15.12 5.48 10.53
CA PRO A 101 -15.59 6.74 11.10
C PRO A 101 -14.41 7.44 11.80
N LEU A 102 -13.82 8.45 11.14
CA LEU A 102 -12.81 9.27 11.77
C LEU A 102 -13.46 10.34 12.66
N PRO A 103 -12.99 10.52 13.90
CA PRO A 103 -13.44 11.62 14.75
C PRO A 103 -12.96 12.96 14.21
N GLN A 104 -13.42 14.05 14.80
CA GLN A 104 -12.86 15.37 14.50
C GLN A 104 -11.41 15.43 14.99
N ILE A 105 -10.47 15.51 14.05
CA ILE A 105 -9.02 15.57 14.28
C ILE A 105 -8.40 16.62 13.35
N SER A 106 -7.28 17.20 13.76
CA SER A 106 -6.58 18.21 12.97
C SER A 106 -5.10 17.90 12.87
N ASN A 107 -4.60 17.81 11.65
CA ASN A 107 -3.19 17.63 11.29
C ASN A 107 -2.52 16.50 12.08
N ARG A 108 -3.11 15.30 12.03
CA ARG A 108 -2.59 14.12 12.73
C ARG A 108 -1.88 13.19 11.76
N ASN A 109 -0.90 12.46 12.29
CA ASN A 109 -0.23 11.40 11.53
C ASN A 109 -1.15 10.19 11.39
N TRP A 110 -1.02 9.51 10.29
CA TRP A 110 -1.58 8.18 10.07
C TRP A 110 -0.53 7.26 9.45
N GLU A 111 -0.71 5.97 9.64
CA GLU A 111 0.14 4.90 9.12
C GLU A 111 -0.74 3.79 8.53
N LEU A 112 -0.26 3.20 7.46
CA LEU A 112 -0.84 2.02 6.83
C LEU A 112 0.28 1.02 6.55
N GLU A 113 0.16 -0.16 7.13
CA GLU A 113 1.00 -1.30 6.78
C GLU A 113 0.15 -2.36 6.08
N VAL A 114 0.64 -2.89 4.97
CA VAL A 114 -0.05 -3.95 4.22
C VAL A 114 0.94 -5.03 3.83
N SER A 115 0.55 -6.26 4.06
CA SER A 115 1.25 -7.44 3.56
C SER A 115 0.36 -8.24 2.64
N PHE A 116 0.90 -8.74 1.54
CA PHE A 116 0.17 -9.63 0.64
C PHE A 116 1.05 -10.74 0.08
N THR A 117 0.43 -11.90 -0.10
CA THR A 117 1.09 -13.11 -0.61
C THR A 117 0.25 -13.74 -1.70
N VAL A 118 0.87 -14.04 -2.83
CA VAL A 118 0.27 -14.79 -3.92
C VAL A 118 0.21 -16.27 -3.55
N ARG A 119 -0.99 -16.83 -3.43
CA ARG A 119 -1.22 -18.23 -3.07
C ARG A 119 -1.45 -19.14 -4.27
N GLN A 120 -2.00 -18.57 -5.34
CA GLN A 120 -2.24 -19.28 -6.60
C GLN A 120 -2.09 -18.31 -7.77
N ILE A 121 -1.50 -18.76 -8.85
CA ILE A 121 -1.39 -18.01 -10.11
C ILE A 121 -2.41 -18.52 -11.13
N GLY A 122 -2.84 -17.66 -12.04
CA GLY A 122 -3.82 -17.96 -13.08
C GLY A 122 -4.67 -16.76 -13.45
N ALA A 123 -5.67 -16.97 -14.28
CA ALA A 123 -6.66 -15.96 -14.62
C ALA A 123 -7.57 -15.61 -13.43
N GLY A 124 -8.35 -14.55 -13.55
CA GLY A 124 -9.38 -14.20 -12.57
C GLY A 124 -10.34 -15.37 -12.33
N GLY A 125 -10.64 -15.61 -11.05
CA GLY A 125 -11.38 -16.78 -10.60
C GLY A 125 -10.51 -18.01 -10.30
N VAL A 126 -9.23 -18.02 -10.71
CA VAL A 126 -8.26 -19.09 -10.45
C VAL A 126 -7.13 -18.61 -9.57
N ALA A 127 -6.53 -17.45 -9.91
CA ALA A 127 -5.48 -16.86 -9.07
C ALA A 127 -6.03 -16.47 -7.69
N SER A 128 -5.17 -16.50 -6.69
CA SER A 128 -5.54 -16.15 -5.32
C SER A 128 -4.42 -15.38 -4.64
N ILE A 129 -4.80 -14.31 -3.93
CA ILE A 129 -3.91 -13.49 -3.13
C ILE A 129 -4.54 -13.26 -1.76
N VAL A 130 -3.71 -13.30 -0.73
CA VAL A 130 -4.09 -12.92 0.64
C VAL A 130 -3.51 -11.56 0.92
N THR A 131 -4.32 -10.70 1.48
CA THR A 131 -3.92 -9.35 1.91
C THR A 131 -4.32 -9.18 3.37
N HIS A 132 -3.38 -8.67 4.17
CA HIS A 132 -3.59 -8.27 5.55
C HIS A 132 -3.03 -6.86 5.73
N GLY A 133 -3.73 -6.00 6.45
CA GLY A 133 -3.27 -4.64 6.67
C GLY A 133 -3.78 -4.04 7.98
N ASP A 134 -3.06 -3.04 8.44
CA ASP A 134 -3.35 -2.25 9.63
C ASP A 134 -3.35 -0.78 9.25
N PHE A 135 -4.43 -0.09 9.55
CA PHE A 135 -4.52 1.37 9.42
C PHE A 135 -4.64 1.99 10.80
N LEU A 136 -3.71 2.87 11.13
CA LEU A 136 -3.63 3.57 12.41
C LEU A 136 -3.61 5.07 12.18
N TYR A 137 -4.20 5.82 13.09
CA TYR A 137 -4.10 7.29 13.12
C TYR A 137 -3.97 7.80 14.55
N LEU A 138 -3.29 8.92 14.71
CA LEU A 138 -3.15 9.56 16.02
C LEU A 138 -4.41 10.40 16.29
N ARG A 139 -5.22 9.99 17.26
CA ARG A 139 -6.45 10.72 17.62
C ARG A 139 -6.13 12.05 18.29
N ASP A 140 -5.35 12.00 19.35
CA ASP A 140 -4.79 13.17 20.02
C ASP A 140 -3.48 12.81 20.72
N SER A 141 -2.78 13.82 21.22
CA SER A 141 -1.49 13.58 21.89
C SER A 141 -1.58 12.82 23.23
N SER A 142 -2.78 12.64 23.76
CA SER A 142 -3.02 12.01 25.07
C SER A 142 -3.60 10.61 24.97
N THR A 143 -4.37 10.29 23.94
CA THR A 143 -5.06 9.00 23.78
C THR A 143 -4.30 7.99 22.89
N GLY A 144 -3.29 8.45 22.15
CA GLY A 144 -2.47 7.57 21.32
C GLY A 144 -3.12 7.23 19.96
N PHE A 145 -2.70 6.10 19.39
CA PHE A 145 -3.18 5.63 18.10
C PHE A 145 -4.51 4.90 18.25
N GLU A 146 -5.39 5.16 17.29
CA GLU A 146 -6.60 4.39 17.01
C GLU A 146 -6.55 3.88 15.58
N GLY A 147 -7.28 2.81 15.28
CA GLY A 147 -7.31 2.28 13.93
C GLY A 147 -8.06 0.97 13.81
N ILE A 148 -7.85 0.32 12.69
CA ILE A 148 -8.45 -0.98 12.38
C ILE A 148 -7.43 -1.91 11.73
N THR A 149 -7.61 -3.20 11.93
CA THR A 149 -7.01 -4.23 11.11
C THR A 149 -8.02 -4.69 10.06
N PHE A 150 -7.54 -5.08 8.88
CA PHE A 150 -8.39 -5.61 7.82
C PHE A 150 -7.66 -6.73 7.07
N SER A 151 -8.42 -7.67 6.54
CA SER A 151 -7.84 -8.75 5.75
C SER A 151 -8.81 -9.23 4.68
N THR A 152 -8.26 -9.72 3.58
CA THR A 152 -8.99 -10.46 2.56
C THR A 152 -8.24 -11.75 2.30
N VAL A 153 -8.91 -12.86 2.54
CA VAL A 153 -8.39 -14.22 2.30
C VAL A 153 -8.96 -14.73 0.99
N GLU A 154 -8.12 -15.31 0.15
CA GLU A 154 -8.54 -15.95 -1.12
C GLU A 154 -9.28 -14.98 -2.07
N ASN A 155 -8.69 -13.81 -2.31
CA ASN A 155 -9.25 -12.89 -3.28
C ASN A 155 -9.04 -13.42 -4.70
N THR A 156 -10.13 -13.86 -5.33
CA THR A 156 -10.13 -14.49 -6.66
C THR A 156 -10.44 -13.50 -7.81
N VAL A 157 -10.67 -12.22 -7.54
CA VAL A 157 -10.72 -11.20 -8.60
C VAL A 157 -9.34 -10.80 -9.10
N PHE A 158 -8.29 -11.23 -8.40
CA PHE A 158 -6.91 -11.10 -8.81
C PHE A 158 -6.62 -11.98 -10.03
N ASP A 159 -5.86 -11.46 -10.99
CA ASP A 159 -5.51 -12.15 -12.23
C ASP A 159 -4.02 -11.95 -12.50
N THR A 160 -3.23 -13.02 -12.48
CA THR A 160 -1.79 -12.96 -12.72
C THR A 160 -1.41 -13.07 -14.19
N THR A 161 -2.35 -13.36 -15.07
CA THR A 161 -2.10 -13.49 -16.54
C THR A 161 -2.06 -12.13 -17.25
N ILE A 162 -2.46 -11.06 -16.56
CA ILE A 162 -2.38 -9.68 -17.02
C ILE A 162 -1.33 -8.89 -16.22
N SER A 163 -0.99 -7.70 -16.72
CA SER A 163 -0.15 -6.76 -15.95
C SER A 163 -0.90 -6.22 -14.75
N ASN A 164 -0.25 -6.23 -13.59
CA ASN A 164 -0.81 -5.81 -12.31
C ASN A 164 -0.05 -4.60 -11.77
N THR A 165 -0.73 -3.49 -11.58
CA THR A 165 -0.16 -2.28 -10.97
C THR A 165 -0.82 -2.04 -9.63
N LEU A 166 0.00 -2.00 -8.58
CA LEU A 166 -0.47 -1.67 -7.23
C LEU A 166 -0.89 -0.21 -7.17
N ASP A 167 -2.05 0.02 -6.58
CA ASP A 167 -2.53 1.35 -6.20
C ASP A 167 -3.16 1.28 -4.80
N ILE A 168 -3.01 2.33 -4.04
CA ILE A 168 -3.68 2.52 -2.75
C ILE A 168 -4.46 3.82 -2.84
N THR A 169 -5.76 3.71 -2.65
CA THR A 169 -6.67 4.83 -2.83
C THR A 169 -7.42 5.13 -1.56
N ALA A 170 -7.86 6.38 -1.42
CA ALA A 170 -8.76 6.79 -0.36
C ALA A 170 -9.97 7.54 -0.91
N GLN A 171 -11.08 7.46 -0.18
CA GLN A 171 -12.34 8.11 -0.52
C GLN A 171 -13.08 8.53 0.75
N TRP A 172 -13.40 9.81 0.87
CA TRP A 172 -14.31 10.28 1.91
C TRP A 172 -15.77 9.93 1.56
N SER A 173 -16.58 9.72 2.57
CA SER A 173 -18.03 9.48 2.37
C SER A 173 -18.77 10.69 1.82
N ALA A 174 -18.24 11.91 2.03
CA ALA A 174 -18.79 13.16 1.55
C ALA A 174 -17.67 14.15 1.19
N LEU A 175 -17.94 15.01 0.22
CA LEU A 175 -17.07 16.16 -0.08
C LEU A 175 -17.05 17.13 1.09
N ASN A 176 -15.86 17.43 1.59
CA ASN A 176 -15.64 18.48 2.57
C ASN A 176 -14.27 19.15 2.33
N PRO A 177 -14.24 20.38 1.84
CA PRO A 177 -12.98 21.08 1.55
C PRO A 177 -12.04 21.27 2.74
N ALA A 178 -12.55 21.16 3.97
CA ALA A 178 -11.74 21.25 5.19
C ALA A 178 -11.12 19.91 5.61
N ASN A 179 -11.49 18.80 4.97
CA ASN A 179 -10.83 17.53 5.18
C ASN A 179 -9.49 17.51 4.44
N VAL A 180 -8.53 16.79 5.03
CA VAL A 180 -7.19 16.58 4.46
C VAL A 180 -6.84 15.10 4.63
N PHE A 181 -6.39 14.47 3.57
CA PHE A 181 -5.81 13.12 3.62
C PHE A 181 -4.83 12.94 2.48
N TYR A 182 -3.55 12.83 2.80
CA TYR A 182 -2.49 12.60 1.82
C TYR A 182 -1.36 11.77 2.44
N SER A 183 -0.56 11.13 1.59
CA SER A 183 0.65 10.43 2.01
C SER A 183 1.88 11.30 1.84
N GLU A 184 2.81 11.18 2.77
CA GLU A 184 4.15 11.80 2.76
C GLU A 184 5.22 10.75 2.42
N ILE A 185 4.93 9.49 2.70
CA ILE A 185 5.83 8.37 2.46
C ILE A 185 5.06 7.14 1.98
N PHE A 186 5.61 6.46 0.99
CA PHE A 186 5.18 5.15 0.53
C PHE A 186 6.40 4.34 0.10
N THR A 187 6.49 3.11 0.58
CA THR A 187 7.49 2.14 0.14
C THR A 187 6.83 0.79 -0.13
N LEU A 188 7.22 0.17 -1.24
CA LEU A 188 6.87 -1.21 -1.58
C LEU A 188 8.13 -2.05 -1.62
N SER A 189 8.14 -3.16 -0.93
CA SER A 189 9.23 -4.12 -0.95
C SER A 189 8.73 -5.53 -1.20
N LYS A 190 9.52 -6.35 -1.87
CA LYS A 190 9.31 -7.79 -1.95
C LYS A 190 10.02 -8.45 -0.78
N THR A 191 9.30 -9.26 -0.02
CA THR A 191 9.81 -9.91 1.19
C THR A 191 10.19 -11.38 0.93
N TYR A 192 9.63 -11.96 -0.15
CA TYR A 192 9.96 -13.31 -0.62
C TYR A 192 9.74 -13.41 -2.13
#